data_077f7ce3157cdce49a865cc03929d252
#
_entry.id   077f7ce3157cdce49a865cc03929d252
#
_cell.length_a   1.000
_cell.length_b   1.000
_cell.length_c   1.000
_cell.angle_alpha   90.00
_cell.angle_beta   90.00
_cell.angle_gamma   90.00
#
_symmetry.space_group_name_H-M   'P 1'
#
loop_
_entity.id
_entity.type
_entity.pdbx_description
1 polymer ?
#
loop_
_entity_poly.entity_id
_entity_poly.type
_entity_poly.pdbx_seq_one_letter_code
_entity_poly.pdbx_strand_id
1 'polypeptide(L)'
;LCWGVTFRALDMLKIATRTYRSDASTLLTSLWTSMMAVGPTMLSDWERARLCAYYLIQLAHKDMRLNVPVIRKEGWGKGTNDAFLIHLFSQAYDIPTHYESVNPMVEPYRQLVEVWKTTDQDEFQHAMAAAAEYHISRSKAGTDRNKYEFEKSFDRVYPGELLAIQALRRRDGLPEFNTGHVLVDTPWSIIRDMPACEPHPLAVALEARLRKDDPECWQE
;
A
#
# COMPACT_ATOMS: atom_id res chain seq x y z
N LEU A 1 15.07 -7.84 -2.77
CA LEU A 1 13.80 -7.10 -2.84
C LEU A 1 12.61 -8.04 -2.63
N CYS A 2 12.38 -9.02 -3.50
CA CYS A 2 11.21 -9.90 -3.49
C CYS A 2 10.99 -10.57 -2.12
N TRP A 3 11.99 -11.22 -1.55
CA TRP A 3 11.85 -11.86 -0.25
C TRP A 3 11.45 -10.88 0.86
N GLY A 4 12.06 -9.67 0.87
CA GLY A 4 11.69 -8.65 1.84
C GLY A 4 10.24 -8.20 1.72
N VAL A 5 9.77 -8.01 0.49
CA VAL A 5 8.36 -7.68 0.20
C VAL A 5 7.44 -8.81 0.62
N THR A 6 7.78 -10.07 0.27
CA THR A 6 6.98 -11.24 0.65
C THR A 6 6.84 -11.38 2.16
N PHE A 7 7.94 -11.26 2.92
CA PHE A 7 7.87 -11.33 4.38
C PHE A 7 7.06 -10.20 5.00
N ARG A 8 7.19 -8.98 4.48
CA ARG A 8 6.35 -7.85 4.93
C ARG A 8 4.87 -8.08 4.67
N ALA A 9 4.52 -8.60 3.50
CA ALA A 9 3.14 -8.92 3.15
C ALA A 9 2.57 -10.04 4.04
N LEU A 10 3.33 -11.11 4.28
CA LEU A 10 2.90 -12.21 5.16
C LEU A 10 2.75 -11.75 6.62
N ASP A 11 3.62 -10.86 7.11
CA ASP A 11 3.48 -10.29 8.45
C ASP A 11 2.22 -9.42 8.55
N MET A 12 1.97 -8.57 7.55
CA MET A 12 0.73 -7.79 7.45
C MET A 12 -0.51 -8.69 7.45
N LEU A 13 -0.54 -9.74 6.62
CA LEU A 13 -1.66 -10.67 6.54
C LEU A 13 -1.90 -11.40 7.85
N LYS A 14 -0.84 -11.89 8.49
CA LYS A 14 -0.93 -12.55 9.81
C LYS A 14 -1.57 -11.64 10.87
N ILE A 15 -1.16 -10.37 10.91
CA ILE A 15 -1.69 -9.43 11.88
C ILE A 15 -3.11 -9.01 11.49
N ALA A 16 -3.37 -8.77 10.20
CA ALA A 16 -4.65 -8.34 9.69
C ALA A 16 -5.75 -9.39 9.94
N THR A 17 -5.50 -10.65 9.64
CA THR A 17 -6.45 -11.74 9.86
C THR A 17 -6.82 -11.88 11.34
N ARG A 18 -5.84 -11.83 12.24
CA ARG A 18 -6.07 -11.87 13.69
C ARG A 18 -6.85 -10.66 14.19
N THR A 19 -6.47 -9.46 13.74
CA THR A 19 -7.13 -8.20 14.14
C THR A 19 -8.56 -8.14 13.61
N TYR A 20 -8.79 -8.61 12.39
CA TYR A 20 -10.12 -8.62 11.79
C TYR A 20 -11.12 -9.49 12.57
N ARG A 21 -10.68 -10.67 13.05
CA ARG A 21 -11.51 -11.63 13.79
C ARG A 21 -11.67 -11.30 15.27
N SER A 22 -10.75 -10.57 15.84
CA SER A 22 -10.80 -10.26 17.28
C SER A 22 -11.75 -9.10 17.55
N ASP A 23 -12.44 -9.17 18.70
CA ASP A 23 -13.17 -8.01 19.25
C ASP A 23 -12.21 -6.96 19.84
N ALA A 24 -10.90 -7.20 19.72
CA ALA A 24 -9.88 -6.33 20.27
C ALA A 24 -9.89 -4.96 19.60
N SER A 25 -9.84 -3.94 20.43
CA SER A 25 -9.69 -2.54 20.01
C SER A 25 -8.27 -2.18 19.56
N THR A 26 -7.34 -3.15 19.58
CA THR A 26 -5.96 -2.92 19.18
C THR A 26 -5.86 -2.96 17.66
N LEU A 27 -5.70 -1.81 17.04
CA LEU A 27 -5.51 -1.66 15.61
C LEU A 27 -4.03 -1.49 15.28
N LEU A 28 -3.66 -2.04 14.13
CA LEU A 28 -2.37 -1.73 13.54
C LEU A 28 -2.31 -0.24 13.18
N THR A 29 -1.14 0.34 13.30
CA THR A 29 -0.95 1.71 12.80
C THR A 29 -1.07 1.71 11.28
N SER A 30 -1.90 2.59 10.74
CA SER A 30 -2.20 2.69 9.31
C SER A 30 -0.97 2.86 8.43
N LEU A 31 -0.01 3.68 8.89
CA LEU A 31 1.18 4.02 8.12
C LEU A 31 2.01 2.80 7.73
N TRP A 32 2.17 1.84 8.62
CA TRP A 32 2.95 0.64 8.34
C TRP A 32 2.16 -0.41 7.59
N THR A 33 0.90 -0.58 7.94
CA THR A 33 0.03 -1.58 7.32
C THR A 33 -0.13 -1.31 5.83
N SER A 34 -0.37 -0.06 5.44
CA SER A 34 -0.49 0.32 4.03
C SER A 34 0.80 0.13 3.25
N MET A 35 1.97 0.49 3.83
CA MET A 35 3.26 0.26 3.18
C MET A 35 3.69 -1.21 3.14
N MET A 36 3.19 -2.06 4.02
CA MET A 36 3.37 -3.52 3.89
C MET A 36 2.44 -4.12 2.84
N ALA A 37 1.20 -3.62 2.74
CA ALA A 37 0.20 -4.11 1.81
C ALA A 37 0.51 -3.80 0.34
N VAL A 38 1.21 -2.69 0.06
CA VAL A 38 1.47 -2.24 -1.31
C VAL A 38 2.55 -3.04 -2.04
N GLY A 39 3.46 -3.66 -1.29
CA GLY A 39 4.62 -4.34 -1.85
C GLY A 39 4.32 -5.40 -2.91
N PRO A 40 3.37 -6.32 -2.71
CA PRO A 40 2.97 -7.29 -3.73
C PRO A 40 2.48 -6.66 -5.02
N THR A 41 1.70 -5.56 -4.95
CA THR A 41 1.26 -4.81 -6.14
C THR A 41 2.47 -4.24 -6.90
N MET A 42 3.42 -3.63 -6.20
CA MET A 42 4.65 -3.10 -6.79
C MET A 42 5.45 -4.17 -7.54
N LEU A 43 5.44 -5.41 -7.08
CA LEU A 43 6.15 -6.55 -7.69
C LEU A 43 5.28 -7.39 -8.63
N SER A 44 4.05 -6.97 -8.92
CA SER A 44 3.11 -7.72 -9.79
C SER A 44 2.74 -9.12 -9.27
N ASP A 45 2.82 -9.36 -7.96
CA ASP A 45 2.32 -10.56 -7.30
C ASP A 45 0.81 -10.39 -7.05
N TRP A 46 0.00 -10.59 -8.09
CA TRP A 46 -1.40 -10.17 -8.12
C TRP A 46 -2.30 -10.92 -7.14
N GLU A 47 -2.04 -12.20 -6.90
CA GLU A 47 -2.80 -12.98 -5.91
C GLU A 47 -2.62 -12.39 -4.50
N ARG A 48 -1.37 -12.24 -4.08
CA ARG A 48 -1.05 -11.68 -2.76
C ARG A 48 -1.40 -10.18 -2.67
N ALA A 49 -1.27 -9.46 -3.79
CA ALA A 49 -1.64 -8.05 -3.87
C ALA A 49 -3.14 -7.83 -3.61
N ARG A 50 -4.01 -8.63 -4.25
CA ARG A 50 -5.45 -8.55 -4.03
C ARG A 50 -5.82 -8.85 -2.58
N LEU A 51 -5.22 -9.89 -2.00
CA LEU A 51 -5.46 -10.27 -0.61
C LEU A 51 -5.01 -9.17 0.37
N CYS A 52 -3.82 -8.59 0.16
CA CYS A 52 -3.34 -7.47 0.97
C CYS A 52 -4.24 -6.24 0.84
N ALA A 53 -4.71 -5.93 -0.38
CA ALA A 53 -5.64 -4.83 -0.63
C ALA A 53 -6.97 -5.04 0.12
N TYR A 54 -7.53 -6.24 0.03
CA TYR A 54 -8.76 -6.59 0.74
C TYR A 54 -8.62 -6.36 2.25
N TYR A 55 -7.59 -6.94 2.87
CA TYR A 55 -7.40 -6.78 4.32
C TYR A 55 -7.06 -5.36 4.74
N LEU A 56 -6.35 -4.59 3.92
CA LEU A 56 -6.12 -3.17 4.20
C LEU A 56 -7.45 -2.41 4.29
N ILE A 57 -8.35 -2.62 3.33
CA ILE A 57 -9.68 -2.00 3.29
C ILE A 57 -10.54 -2.46 4.47
N GLN A 58 -10.53 -3.77 4.80
CA GLN A 58 -11.30 -4.29 5.94
C GLN A 58 -10.82 -3.74 7.28
N LEU A 59 -9.51 -3.57 7.46
CA LEU A 59 -8.95 -2.96 8.66
C LEU A 59 -9.38 -1.48 8.79
N ALA A 60 -9.38 -0.75 7.67
CA ALA A 60 -9.83 0.64 7.65
C ALA A 60 -11.32 0.75 8.00
N HIS A 61 -12.17 -0.12 7.46
CA HIS A 61 -13.59 -0.20 7.82
C HIS A 61 -13.79 -0.56 9.30
N LYS A 62 -12.96 -1.44 9.85
CA LYS A 62 -13.00 -1.78 11.27
C LYS A 62 -12.65 -0.57 12.14
N ASP A 63 -11.60 0.17 11.79
CA ASP A 63 -11.21 1.40 12.49
C ASP A 63 -12.34 2.42 12.55
N MET A 64 -13.01 2.66 11.42
CA MET A 64 -14.16 3.57 11.36
C MET A 64 -15.27 3.17 12.34
N ARG A 65 -15.56 1.87 12.47
CA ARG A 65 -16.60 1.36 13.37
C ARG A 65 -16.27 1.53 14.85
N LEU A 66 -14.99 1.45 15.21
CA LEU A 66 -14.57 1.55 16.60
C LEU A 66 -14.80 2.94 17.19
N ASN A 67 -14.90 3.97 16.36
CA ASN A 67 -15.21 5.36 16.72
C ASN A 67 -14.50 5.87 17.98
N VAL A 68 -13.22 5.48 18.16
CA VAL A 68 -12.40 5.90 19.30
C VAL A 68 -11.49 7.04 18.86
N PRO A 69 -11.77 8.29 19.23
CA PRO A 69 -11.08 9.49 18.73
C PRO A 69 -9.56 9.48 18.93
N VAL A 70 -9.08 8.83 20.00
CA VAL A 70 -7.65 8.76 20.34
C VAL A 70 -6.92 7.85 19.35
N ILE A 71 -7.48 6.67 19.06
CA ILE A 71 -6.89 5.71 18.11
C ILE A 71 -6.84 6.33 16.70
N ARG A 72 -7.91 7.00 16.28
CA ARG A 72 -7.97 7.67 14.98
C ARG A 72 -6.96 8.82 14.83
N LYS A 73 -6.61 9.52 15.91
CA LYS A 73 -5.59 10.57 15.89
C LYS A 73 -4.17 10.01 15.67
N GLU A 74 -3.88 8.84 16.21
CA GLU A 74 -2.55 8.25 16.16
C GLU A 74 -2.34 7.27 15.00
N GLY A 75 -3.41 6.68 14.49
CA GLY A 75 -3.39 5.63 13.48
C GLY A 75 -4.01 6.04 12.14
N TRP A 76 -5.19 5.49 11.89
CA TRP A 76 -5.93 5.65 10.65
C TRP A 76 -6.56 7.04 10.50
N GLY A 77 -6.82 7.43 9.25
CA GLY A 77 -7.61 8.63 8.98
C GLY A 77 -6.81 9.91 8.85
N LYS A 78 -5.50 9.84 8.69
CA LYS A 78 -4.67 11.04 8.48
C LYS A 78 -4.81 11.65 7.09
N GLY A 79 -5.43 10.95 6.15
CA GLY A 79 -5.57 11.42 4.77
C GLY A 79 -4.27 11.34 3.96
N THR A 80 -3.35 10.45 4.32
CA THR A 80 -2.04 10.31 3.71
C THR A 80 -1.95 9.05 2.85
N ASN A 81 -0.84 8.32 2.87
CA ASN A 81 -0.65 7.07 2.11
C ASN A 81 -1.70 6.00 2.43
N ASP A 82 -2.26 5.98 3.63
CA ASP A 82 -3.35 5.07 4.01
C ASP A 82 -4.62 5.33 3.17
N ALA A 83 -5.10 6.57 3.17
CA ALA A 83 -6.28 6.95 2.40
C ALA A 83 -6.05 6.74 0.90
N PHE A 84 -4.89 7.15 0.40
CA PHE A 84 -4.52 6.96 -1.00
C PHE A 84 -4.57 5.49 -1.42
N LEU A 85 -3.89 4.61 -0.68
CA LEU A 85 -3.83 3.19 -1.03
C LEU A 85 -5.18 2.48 -0.89
N ILE A 86 -6.01 2.85 0.09
CA ILE A 86 -7.37 2.32 0.23
C ILE A 86 -8.21 2.65 -1.01
N HIS A 87 -8.20 3.91 -1.45
CA HIS A 87 -8.97 4.31 -2.64
C HIS A 87 -8.38 3.76 -3.93
N LEU A 88 -7.05 3.74 -4.08
CA LEU A 88 -6.38 3.13 -5.22
C LEU A 88 -6.73 1.64 -5.34
N PHE A 89 -6.61 0.90 -4.25
CA PHE A 89 -6.88 -0.54 -4.23
C PHE A 89 -8.36 -0.87 -4.43
N SER A 90 -9.25 -0.04 -3.89
CA SER A 90 -10.68 -0.16 -4.17
C SER A 90 -10.95 -0.10 -5.68
N GLN A 91 -10.38 0.89 -6.37
CA GLN A 91 -10.53 1.04 -7.82
C GLN A 91 -9.81 -0.05 -8.63
N ALA A 92 -8.60 -0.43 -8.20
CA ALA A 92 -7.73 -1.33 -8.96
C ALA A 92 -8.13 -2.80 -8.85
N TYR A 93 -8.72 -3.20 -7.74
CA TYR A 93 -9.12 -4.59 -7.45
C TYR A 93 -10.63 -4.79 -7.37
N ASP A 94 -11.41 -3.74 -7.66
CA ASP A 94 -12.88 -3.77 -7.57
C ASP A 94 -13.38 -4.22 -6.19
N ILE A 95 -12.77 -3.68 -5.13
CA ILE A 95 -13.15 -3.94 -3.75
C ILE A 95 -13.94 -2.74 -3.24
N PRO A 96 -15.26 -2.87 -2.98
CA PRO A 96 -16.06 -1.76 -2.51
C PRO A 96 -15.52 -1.16 -1.21
N THR A 97 -15.47 0.17 -1.15
CA THR A 97 -15.10 0.88 0.08
C THR A 97 -16.02 2.08 0.33
N HIS A 98 -16.34 2.30 1.59
CA HIS A 98 -16.98 3.49 2.11
C HIS A 98 -16.05 4.21 3.10
N TYR A 99 -14.74 3.94 3.00
CA TYR A 99 -13.76 4.54 3.88
C TYR A 99 -13.66 6.05 3.65
N GLU A 100 -13.80 6.79 4.73
CA GLU A 100 -13.55 8.22 4.79
C GLU A 100 -12.50 8.51 5.85
N SER A 101 -11.41 9.15 5.44
CA SER A 101 -10.38 9.57 6.38
C SER A 101 -10.87 10.76 7.23
N VAL A 102 -10.37 10.84 8.46
CA VAL A 102 -10.72 11.94 9.40
C VAL A 102 -10.26 13.29 8.83
N ASN A 103 -9.04 13.31 8.26
CA ASN A 103 -8.54 14.46 7.53
C ASN A 103 -8.76 14.24 6.03
N PRO A 104 -9.01 15.29 5.26
CA PRO A 104 -9.04 15.18 3.80
C PRO A 104 -7.77 14.55 3.27
N MET A 105 -7.87 13.78 2.19
CA MET A 105 -6.68 13.24 1.52
C MET A 105 -5.80 14.40 1.06
N VAL A 106 -4.49 14.27 1.30
CA VAL A 106 -3.51 15.27 0.88
C VAL A 106 -3.57 15.45 -0.64
N GLU A 107 -3.46 16.69 -1.07
CA GLU A 107 -3.72 17.09 -2.44
C GLU A 107 -2.94 16.27 -3.50
N PRO A 108 -1.62 16.02 -3.37
CA PRO A 108 -0.89 15.22 -4.34
C PRO A 108 -1.45 13.80 -4.53
N TYR A 109 -1.89 13.17 -3.46
CA TYR A 109 -2.48 11.83 -3.53
C TYR A 109 -3.92 11.85 -4.05
N ARG A 110 -4.69 12.88 -3.74
CA ARG A 110 -6.03 13.06 -4.27
C ARG A 110 -5.99 13.19 -5.80
N GLN A 111 -5.12 14.07 -6.31
CA GLN A 111 -4.92 14.24 -7.76
C GLN A 111 -4.49 12.93 -8.41
N LEU A 112 -3.52 12.23 -7.83
CA LEU A 112 -2.98 11.00 -8.41
C LEU A 112 -4.05 9.88 -8.46
N VAL A 113 -4.87 9.71 -7.42
CA VAL A 113 -5.93 8.69 -7.42
C VAL A 113 -7.07 9.00 -8.41
N GLU A 114 -7.25 10.26 -8.77
CA GLU A 114 -8.23 10.68 -9.78
C GLU A 114 -7.73 10.40 -11.21
N VAL A 115 -6.41 10.53 -11.45
CA VAL A 115 -5.83 10.49 -12.80
C VAL A 115 -4.96 9.27 -13.09
N TRP A 116 -4.80 8.32 -12.18
CA TRP A 116 -3.88 7.20 -12.40
C TRP A 116 -4.19 6.34 -13.64
N LYS A 117 -5.44 6.38 -14.15
CA LYS A 117 -5.86 5.71 -15.38
C LYS A 117 -5.83 6.61 -16.62
N THR A 118 -5.46 7.88 -16.49
CA THR A 118 -5.44 8.80 -17.63
C THR A 118 -4.53 8.30 -18.74
N THR A 119 -4.90 8.60 -19.99
CA THR A 119 -4.06 8.40 -21.18
C THR A 119 -3.33 9.68 -21.58
N ASP A 120 -3.53 10.78 -20.84
CA ASP A 120 -2.79 12.02 -21.00
C ASP A 120 -1.47 11.93 -20.23
N GLN A 121 -0.36 12.04 -20.95
CA GLN A 121 0.98 11.91 -20.37
C GLN A 121 1.31 13.10 -19.47
N ASP A 122 0.97 14.31 -19.86
CA ASP A 122 1.33 15.52 -19.11
C ASP A 122 0.56 15.56 -17.78
N GLU A 123 -0.73 15.23 -17.81
CA GLU A 123 -1.55 15.10 -16.60
C GLU A 123 -1.00 14.06 -15.64
N PHE A 124 -0.64 12.87 -16.16
CA PHE A 124 -0.06 11.80 -15.36
C PHE A 124 1.28 12.20 -14.74
N GLN A 125 2.19 12.79 -15.54
CA GLN A 125 3.50 13.22 -15.07
C GLN A 125 3.40 14.29 -14.00
N HIS A 126 2.50 15.27 -14.18
CA HIS A 126 2.28 16.31 -13.18
C HIS A 126 1.83 15.72 -11.83
N ALA A 127 0.84 14.84 -11.83
CA ALA A 127 0.32 14.21 -10.60
C ALA A 127 1.38 13.31 -9.93
N MET A 128 2.12 12.52 -10.72
CA MET A 128 3.17 11.64 -10.20
C MET A 128 4.34 12.45 -9.62
N ALA A 129 4.75 13.53 -10.25
CA ALA A 129 5.80 14.40 -9.74
C ALA A 129 5.38 15.05 -8.41
N ALA A 130 4.17 15.58 -8.32
CA ALA A 130 3.66 16.15 -7.07
C ALA A 130 3.62 15.13 -5.93
N ALA A 131 3.19 13.89 -6.21
CA ALA A 131 3.17 12.82 -5.23
C ALA A 131 4.59 12.37 -4.82
N ALA A 132 5.56 12.36 -5.76
CA ALA A 132 6.95 12.04 -5.45
C ALA A 132 7.61 13.11 -4.56
N GLU A 133 7.36 14.39 -4.80
CA GLU A 133 7.81 15.46 -3.93
C GLU A 133 7.19 15.38 -2.52
N TYR A 134 5.90 15.02 -2.44
CA TYR A 134 5.26 14.74 -1.16
C TYR A 134 5.97 13.59 -0.44
N HIS A 135 6.21 12.46 -1.12
CA HIS A 135 6.95 11.32 -0.57
C HIS A 135 8.31 11.74 0.01
N ILE A 136 9.11 12.51 -0.75
CA ILE A 136 10.41 13.04 -0.29
C ILE A 136 10.24 13.87 0.97
N SER A 137 9.26 14.76 1.01
CA SER A 137 8.99 15.63 2.16
C SER A 137 8.70 14.86 3.44
N ARG A 138 8.17 13.62 3.30
CA ARG A 138 7.79 12.71 4.39
C ARG A 138 8.80 11.58 4.66
N SER A 139 9.89 11.53 3.89
CA SER A 139 10.98 10.53 4.00
C SER A 139 12.03 10.96 5.02
N LYS A 140 11.63 11.10 6.28
CA LYS A 140 12.48 11.58 7.39
C LYS A 140 12.53 10.54 8.51
N ALA A 141 13.61 10.59 9.29
CA ALA A 141 13.68 9.79 10.51
C ALA A 141 12.63 10.29 11.51
N GLY A 142 11.84 9.37 12.04
CA GLY A 142 10.90 9.68 13.11
C GLY A 142 11.64 10.04 14.40
N THR A 143 10.95 10.76 15.26
CA THR A 143 11.37 11.05 16.64
C THR A 143 10.25 10.59 17.58
N ASP A 144 10.46 10.66 18.87
CA ASP A 144 9.42 10.31 19.85
C ASP A 144 8.15 11.19 19.69
N ARG A 145 8.33 12.41 19.17
CA ARG A 145 7.23 13.38 18.99
C ARG A 145 6.64 13.40 17.59
N ASN A 146 7.44 13.05 16.57
CA ASN A 146 7.02 13.12 15.17
C ASN A 146 7.24 11.79 14.48
N LYS A 147 6.18 11.25 13.89
CA LYS A 147 6.22 10.07 13.02
C LYS A 147 6.01 10.51 11.58
N TYR A 148 6.79 9.91 10.69
CA TYR A 148 6.69 10.16 9.24
C TYR A 148 6.27 8.88 8.53
N GLU A 149 5.53 9.03 7.44
CA GLU A 149 4.97 7.90 6.69
C GLU A 149 6.08 6.99 6.17
N PHE A 150 7.16 7.59 5.66
CA PHE A 150 8.27 6.87 5.03
C PHE A 150 9.54 6.94 5.90
N GLU A 151 9.42 6.65 7.19
CA GLU A 151 10.56 6.69 8.11
C GLU A 151 11.51 5.49 7.96
N LYS A 152 11.05 4.38 7.41
CA LYS A 152 11.87 3.17 7.20
C LYS A 152 12.73 3.32 5.96
N SER A 153 13.99 2.87 6.04
CA SER A 153 14.96 2.99 4.94
C SER A 153 14.46 2.37 3.64
N PHE A 154 13.75 1.24 3.72
CA PHE A 154 13.14 0.59 2.57
C PHE A 154 12.12 1.51 1.88
N ASP A 155 11.21 2.06 2.64
CA ASP A 155 10.11 2.88 2.12
C ASP A 155 10.62 4.22 1.55
N ARG A 156 11.76 4.72 2.01
CA ARG A 156 12.42 5.93 1.44
C ARG A 156 13.02 5.69 0.06
N VAL A 157 13.54 4.49 -0.18
CA VAL A 157 14.23 4.13 -1.43
C VAL A 157 13.25 3.61 -2.48
N TYR A 158 12.24 2.88 -2.02
CA TYR A 158 11.19 2.32 -2.86
C TYR A 158 9.86 2.97 -2.51
N PRO A 159 9.44 3.99 -3.27
CA PRO A 159 8.13 4.63 -3.07
C PRO A 159 7.03 3.67 -3.54
N GLY A 160 6.72 2.69 -2.70
CA GLY A 160 5.87 1.54 -3.06
C GLY A 160 4.50 1.96 -3.57
N GLU A 161 3.94 3.03 -3.02
CA GLU A 161 2.65 3.58 -3.41
C GLU A 161 2.66 4.15 -4.85
N LEU A 162 3.78 4.74 -5.28
CA LEU A 162 3.93 5.28 -6.63
C LEU A 162 4.33 4.18 -7.63
N LEU A 163 5.17 3.25 -7.22
CA LEU A 163 5.57 2.10 -8.03
C LEU A 163 4.37 1.16 -8.28
N ALA A 164 3.44 1.07 -7.32
CA ALA A 164 2.19 0.33 -7.50
C ALA A 164 1.32 0.92 -8.63
N ILE A 165 1.29 2.25 -8.78
CA ILE A 165 0.60 2.89 -9.91
C ILE A 165 1.17 2.39 -11.24
N GLN A 166 2.49 2.40 -11.41
CA GLN A 166 3.13 1.92 -12.63
C GLN A 166 2.81 0.44 -12.91
N ALA A 167 2.87 -0.41 -11.87
CA ALA A 167 2.54 -1.83 -11.99
C ALA A 167 1.07 -2.05 -12.37
N LEU A 168 0.14 -1.31 -11.77
CA LEU A 168 -1.29 -1.38 -12.06
C LEU A 168 -1.59 -0.90 -13.48
N ARG A 169 -0.99 0.20 -13.94
CA ARG A 169 -1.14 0.69 -15.30
C ARG A 169 -0.67 -0.35 -16.33
N ARG A 170 0.48 -0.98 -16.09
CA ARG A 170 0.99 -2.07 -16.95
C ARG A 170 0.05 -3.28 -16.95
N ARG A 171 -0.47 -3.70 -15.80
CA ARG A 171 -1.47 -4.78 -15.69
C ARG A 171 -2.71 -4.48 -16.52
N ASP A 172 -3.20 -3.26 -16.46
CA ASP A 172 -4.44 -2.85 -17.10
C ASP A 172 -4.25 -2.46 -18.58
N GLY A 173 -3.04 -2.63 -19.14
CA GLY A 173 -2.73 -2.32 -20.54
C GLY A 173 -2.78 -0.82 -20.87
N LEU A 174 -2.64 0.04 -19.87
CA LEU A 174 -2.59 1.50 -20.05
C LEU A 174 -1.21 1.90 -20.61
N PRO A 175 -1.12 3.06 -21.29
CA PRO A 175 0.16 3.57 -21.76
C PRO A 175 1.18 3.68 -20.63
N GLU A 176 2.39 3.11 -20.83
CA GLU A 176 3.49 3.24 -19.89
C GLU A 176 4.16 4.60 -20.12
N PHE A 177 4.11 5.48 -19.14
CA PHE A 177 4.76 6.77 -19.16
C PHE A 177 5.92 6.80 -18.15
N ASN A 178 7.04 7.40 -18.55
CA ASN A 178 8.01 7.85 -17.55
C ASN A 178 7.36 8.99 -16.74
N THR A 179 7.60 9.00 -15.45
CA THR A 179 7.02 10.03 -14.57
C THR A 179 7.80 11.34 -14.64
N GLY A 180 9.01 11.32 -15.22
CA GLY A 180 9.93 12.44 -15.20
C GLY A 180 10.59 12.67 -13.83
N HIS A 181 10.38 11.76 -12.89
CA HIS A 181 10.91 11.88 -11.53
C HIS A 181 11.81 10.70 -11.16
N VAL A 182 13.08 10.97 -10.83
CA VAL A 182 14.12 9.98 -10.58
C VAL A 182 13.77 8.99 -9.44
N LEU A 183 13.04 9.45 -8.42
CA LEU A 183 12.60 8.61 -7.31
C LEU A 183 11.71 7.44 -7.78
N VAL A 184 10.93 7.64 -8.83
CA VAL A 184 10.03 6.63 -9.38
C VAL A 184 10.65 5.91 -10.56
N ASP A 185 11.16 6.63 -11.54
CA ASP A 185 11.62 6.06 -12.81
C ASP A 185 12.84 5.13 -12.63
N THR A 186 13.75 5.46 -11.70
CA THR A 186 14.93 4.61 -11.44
C THR A 186 14.55 3.26 -10.83
N PRO A 187 13.82 3.18 -9.69
CA PRO A 187 13.40 1.89 -9.17
C PRO A 187 12.46 1.15 -10.13
N TRP A 188 11.57 1.85 -10.82
CA TRP A 188 10.64 1.23 -11.76
C TRP A 188 11.37 0.55 -12.91
N SER A 189 12.39 1.17 -13.49
CA SER A 189 13.20 0.59 -14.56
C SER A 189 13.86 -0.73 -14.19
N ILE A 190 14.11 -0.96 -12.89
CA ILE A 190 14.68 -2.21 -12.37
C ILE A 190 13.56 -3.22 -12.08
N ILE A 191 12.47 -2.79 -11.44
CA ILE A 191 11.43 -3.67 -10.93
C ILE A 191 10.56 -4.22 -12.05
N ARG A 192 10.20 -3.40 -13.03
CA ARG A 192 9.24 -3.75 -14.08
C ARG A 192 9.60 -5.00 -14.88
N ASP A 193 10.90 -5.23 -15.08
CA ASP A 193 11.42 -6.34 -15.89
C ASP A 193 12.22 -7.35 -15.03
N MET A 194 12.04 -7.27 -13.70
CA MET A 194 12.70 -8.17 -12.79
C MET A 194 12.15 -9.60 -12.96
N PRO A 195 13.03 -10.60 -13.12
CA PRO A 195 12.58 -11.98 -13.26
C PRO A 195 11.85 -12.44 -11.99
N ALA A 196 10.95 -13.41 -12.17
CA ALA A 196 10.27 -14.05 -11.05
C ALA A 196 11.31 -14.57 -10.04
N CYS A 197 11.13 -14.21 -8.79
CA CYS A 197 12.04 -14.58 -7.72
C CYS A 197 11.67 -15.96 -7.19
N GLU A 198 12.66 -16.85 -7.05
CA GLU A 198 12.43 -18.12 -6.36
C GLU A 198 11.93 -17.86 -4.94
N PRO A 199 10.81 -18.49 -4.54
CA PRO A 199 10.25 -18.30 -3.21
C PRO A 199 11.23 -18.72 -2.11
N HIS A 200 11.37 -17.92 -1.07
CA HIS A 200 12.19 -18.30 0.08
C HIS A 200 11.52 -19.44 0.85
N PRO A 201 12.21 -20.55 1.17
CA PRO A 201 11.59 -21.73 1.82
C PRO A 201 10.83 -21.38 3.12
N LEU A 202 11.37 -20.46 3.93
CA LEU A 202 10.70 -20.01 5.14
C LEU A 202 9.41 -19.22 4.84
N ALA A 203 9.39 -18.43 3.77
CA ALA A 203 8.17 -17.71 3.38
C ALA A 203 7.08 -18.69 2.93
N VAL A 204 7.44 -19.71 2.16
CA VAL A 204 6.52 -20.80 1.76
C VAL A 204 5.96 -21.51 2.99
N ALA A 205 6.82 -21.89 3.94
CA ALA A 205 6.39 -22.56 5.17
C ALA A 205 5.47 -21.67 6.03
N LEU A 206 5.79 -20.38 6.14
CA LEU A 206 4.97 -19.40 6.86
C LEU A 206 3.59 -19.23 6.20
N GLU A 207 3.56 -19.06 4.88
CA GLU A 207 2.30 -18.94 4.15
C GLU A 207 1.44 -20.20 4.29
N ALA A 208 2.02 -21.39 4.12
CA ALA A 208 1.32 -22.65 4.32
C ALA A 208 0.73 -22.76 5.74
N ARG A 209 1.46 -22.28 6.74
CA ARG A 209 0.96 -22.23 8.12
C ARG A 209 -0.19 -21.25 8.29
N LEU A 210 -0.10 -20.05 7.72
CA LEU A 210 -1.18 -19.07 7.78
C LEU A 210 -2.43 -19.58 7.07
N ARG A 211 -2.30 -20.20 5.90
CA ARG A 211 -3.42 -20.82 5.16
C ARG A 211 -4.10 -21.94 5.97
N LYS A 212 -3.32 -22.70 6.74
CA LYS A 212 -3.86 -23.76 7.62
C LYS A 212 -4.56 -23.20 8.85
N ASP A 213 -3.99 -22.16 9.47
CA ASP A 213 -4.53 -21.57 10.70
C ASP A 213 -5.79 -20.72 10.43
N ASP A 214 -5.87 -20.11 9.25
CA ASP A 214 -6.93 -19.18 8.84
C ASP A 214 -7.42 -19.42 7.40
N PRO A 215 -7.95 -20.63 7.06
CA PRO A 215 -8.27 -21.01 5.69
C PRO A 215 -9.31 -20.10 5.03
N GLU A 216 -10.26 -19.57 5.78
CA GLU A 216 -11.32 -18.68 5.28
C GLU A 216 -10.77 -17.33 4.77
N CYS A 217 -9.60 -16.94 5.28
CA CYS A 217 -8.99 -15.66 4.91
C CYS A 217 -8.26 -15.71 3.56
N TRP A 218 -8.18 -16.87 2.91
CA TRP A 218 -7.44 -17.10 1.68
C TRP A 218 -8.35 -17.52 0.51
N GLN A 219 -9.67 -17.45 0.68
CA GLN A 219 -10.67 -17.91 -0.29
C GLN A 219 -11.28 -16.79 -1.14
N GLU A 220 -10.73 -15.55 -1.11
CA GLU A 220 -11.28 -14.39 -1.82
C GLU A 220 -10.64 -14.05 -3.16
#